data_90f1b3761c091562a6736bfe8eb50551
#
_entry.id   90f1b3761c091562a6736bfe8eb50551
#
_cell.length_a   1.000
_cell.length_b   1.000
_cell.length_c   1.000
_cell.angle_alpha   90.00
_cell.angle_beta   90.00
_cell.angle_gamma   90.00
#
_symmetry.space_group_name_H-M   'P 1'
#
loop_
_entity.id
_entity.type
_entity.pdbx_description
1 polymer ?
#
loop_
_entity_poly.entity_id
_entity_poly.type
_entity_poly.pdbx_seq_one_letter_code
_entity_poly.pdbx_strand_id
1 'polypeptide(L)'
;MIERVRGLLRMAEDPSVTDAESQAFTAKAAELMTRHAIAEAEARAQRGEEAESVTRLDFPVSGVGGHGKARVKALASIASAYGCQSAVRGNTSANTDRTLIIVGTMTALDSLRVLLPSISMQMEASARYSAREHVANLRELRNYDRSTLATERSRYYRSFVRAYGYAVAERIREFRARLREEPESGENGETGDGSNGTEGQSSRGAELVLREDVDRVYEEFERRFPKLRPTRPERTHHRAGYRAGYVRGRRARIGTETAVGGNETASLSEGE
;
A
#
# COMPACT_ATOMS: atom_id res chain seq x y z
N MET A 1 -3.69 6.84 18.95
CA MET A 1 -3.17 6.91 17.57
C MET A 1 -4.16 6.29 16.56
N ILE A 2 -4.53 5.04 16.67
CA ILE A 2 -5.44 4.33 15.73
C ILE A 2 -6.76 5.08 15.48
N GLU A 3 -7.40 5.64 16.51
CA GLU A 3 -8.63 6.43 16.35
C GLU A 3 -8.43 7.70 15.51
N ARG A 4 -7.25 8.34 15.64
CA ARG A 4 -6.89 9.52 14.83
C ARG A 4 -6.70 9.14 13.37
N VAL A 5 -6.06 8.00 13.12
CA VAL A 5 -5.91 7.43 11.76
C VAL A 5 -7.26 7.07 11.16
N ARG A 6 -8.14 6.43 11.90
CA ARG A 6 -9.51 6.11 11.46
C ARG A 6 -10.34 7.38 11.18
N GLY A 7 -10.16 8.42 11.99
CA GLY A 7 -10.80 9.72 11.75
C GLY A 7 -10.36 10.32 10.41
N LEU A 8 -9.06 10.36 10.15
CA LEU A 8 -8.52 10.86 8.89
C LEU A 8 -8.99 10.05 7.68
N LEU A 9 -9.05 8.73 7.78
CA LEU A 9 -9.53 7.89 6.68
C LEU A 9 -11.02 8.06 6.43
N ARG A 10 -11.85 8.22 7.47
CA ARG A 10 -13.27 8.58 7.30
C ARG A 10 -13.45 9.93 6.59
N MET A 11 -12.67 10.94 6.97
CA MET A 11 -12.67 12.22 6.28
C MET A 11 -12.24 12.09 4.81
N ALA A 12 -11.26 11.22 4.53
CA ALA A 12 -10.83 10.94 3.16
C ALA A 12 -11.89 10.23 2.30
N GLU A 13 -12.82 9.52 2.90
CA GLU A 13 -13.90 8.76 2.23
C GLU A 13 -15.20 9.59 2.09
N ASP A 14 -15.28 10.76 2.71
CA ASP A 14 -16.46 11.64 2.66
C ASP A 14 -16.68 12.16 1.22
N PRO A 15 -17.88 12.02 0.66
CA PRO A 15 -18.18 12.46 -0.71
C PRO A 15 -18.12 13.97 -0.90
N SER A 16 -18.20 14.77 0.17
CA SER A 16 -18.12 16.23 0.13
C SER A 16 -16.71 16.76 0.04
N VAL A 17 -15.69 15.91 0.28
CA VAL A 17 -14.28 16.28 0.30
C VAL A 17 -13.69 16.20 -1.10
N THR A 18 -12.93 17.20 -1.50
CA THR A 18 -12.25 17.22 -2.80
C THR A 18 -11.20 16.09 -2.90
N ASP A 19 -10.86 15.71 -4.12
CA ASP A 19 -9.83 14.70 -4.37
C ASP A 19 -8.48 15.04 -3.71
N ALA A 20 -8.12 16.33 -3.66
CA ALA A 20 -6.89 16.80 -3.03
C ALA A 20 -6.94 16.66 -1.50
N GLU A 21 -8.03 17.07 -0.87
CA GLU A 21 -8.21 16.96 0.58
C GLU A 21 -8.29 15.48 1.03
N SER A 22 -9.03 14.65 0.31
CA SER A 22 -9.07 13.22 0.55
C SER A 22 -7.68 12.58 0.43
N GLN A 23 -6.85 13.05 -0.51
CA GLN A 23 -5.45 12.65 -0.62
C GLN A 23 -4.65 13.09 0.61
N ALA A 24 -4.81 14.33 1.05
CA ALA A 24 -4.11 14.86 2.22
C ALA A 24 -4.46 14.09 3.51
N PHE A 25 -5.73 13.78 3.74
CA PHE A 25 -6.15 13.02 4.92
C PHE A 25 -5.59 11.59 4.94
N THR A 26 -5.66 10.91 3.81
CA THR A 26 -5.07 9.56 3.70
C THR A 26 -3.54 9.62 3.82
N ALA A 27 -2.93 10.72 3.32
CA ALA A 27 -1.52 11.03 3.46
C ALA A 27 -1.11 11.09 4.93
N LYS A 28 -1.80 11.89 5.68
CA LYS A 28 -1.50 12.06 7.10
C LYS A 28 -1.74 10.77 7.91
N ALA A 29 -2.73 9.99 7.53
CA ALA A 29 -3.01 8.71 8.19
C ALA A 29 -1.83 7.72 8.06
N ALA A 30 -1.27 7.54 6.86
CA ALA A 30 -0.15 6.61 6.67
C ALA A 30 1.16 7.16 7.22
N GLU A 31 1.39 8.47 7.18
CA GLU A 31 2.50 9.11 7.88
C GLU A 31 2.47 8.78 9.37
N LEU A 32 1.32 9.02 10.02
CA LEU A 32 1.15 8.72 11.44
C LEU A 32 1.39 7.24 11.75
N MET A 33 0.90 6.32 10.91
CA MET A 33 1.13 4.89 11.09
C MET A 33 2.61 4.52 10.98
N THR A 34 3.32 5.10 10.03
CA THR A 34 4.74 4.78 9.81
C THR A 34 5.62 5.40 10.90
N ARG A 35 5.40 6.67 11.26
CA ARG A 35 6.11 7.32 12.36
C ARG A 35 5.90 6.57 13.69
N HIS A 36 4.68 6.12 13.96
CA HIS A 36 4.40 5.33 15.15
C HIS A 36 5.17 4.01 15.17
N ALA A 37 5.24 3.30 14.05
CA ALA A 37 5.99 2.04 13.98
C ALA A 37 7.49 2.24 14.23
N ILE A 38 8.05 3.34 13.73
CA ILE A 38 9.46 3.69 13.97
C ILE A 38 9.66 4.09 15.43
N ALA A 39 8.84 5.00 15.97
CA ALA A 39 8.93 5.42 17.36
C ALA A 39 8.76 4.27 18.35
N GLU A 40 7.92 3.29 18.05
CA GLU A 40 7.74 2.09 18.85
C GLU A 40 8.97 1.18 18.79
N ALA A 41 9.61 1.04 17.63
CA ALA A 41 10.86 0.31 17.49
C ALA A 41 12.01 1.00 18.25
N GLU A 42 12.08 2.32 18.20
CA GLU A 42 13.05 3.13 18.98
C GLU A 42 12.85 2.96 20.47
N ALA A 43 11.61 3.09 20.95
CA ALA A 43 11.28 2.91 22.36
C ALA A 43 11.63 1.51 22.87
N ARG A 44 11.41 0.46 22.04
CA ARG A 44 11.81 -0.93 22.36
C ARG A 44 13.33 -1.08 22.39
N ALA A 45 14.04 -0.51 21.43
CA ALA A 45 15.50 -0.53 21.39
C ALA A 45 16.12 0.13 22.65
N GLN A 46 15.56 1.26 23.10
CA GLN A 46 16.04 1.99 24.28
C GLN A 46 15.75 1.27 25.59
N ARG A 47 14.61 0.58 25.70
CA ARG A 47 14.19 -0.09 26.93
C ARG A 47 14.69 -1.52 27.06
N GLY A 48 15.27 -2.11 26.00
CA GLY A 48 15.61 -3.53 25.96
C GLY A 48 14.38 -4.44 26.12
N GLU A 49 13.21 -3.97 25.70
CA GLU A 49 11.96 -4.70 25.82
C GLU A 49 11.94 -5.92 24.89
N GLU A 50 11.15 -6.93 25.30
CA GLU A 50 10.93 -8.12 24.48
C GLU A 50 10.41 -7.75 23.09
N ALA A 51 10.86 -8.52 22.12
CA ALA A 51 10.47 -8.38 20.74
C ALA A 51 8.95 -8.46 20.54
N GLU A 52 8.38 -7.62 19.68
CA GLU A 52 6.94 -7.57 19.40
C GLU A 52 6.41 -8.94 18.92
N SER A 53 5.23 -9.32 19.38
CA SER A 53 4.63 -10.60 19.00
C SER A 53 4.30 -10.65 17.51
N VAL A 54 4.68 -11.77 16.87
CA VAL A 54 4.33 -12.05 15.48
C VAL A 54 3.00 -12.80 15.44
N THR A 55 2.02 -12.24 14.75
CA THR A 55 0.67 -12.77 14.69
C THR A 55 0.14 -12.85 13.25
N ARG A 56 -1.12 -13.18 13.09
CA ARG A 56 -1.77 -13.43 11.82
C ARG A 56 -3.01 -12.57 11.63
N LEU A 57 -3.18 -12.07 10.41
CA LEU A 57 -4.37 -11.40 9.91
C LEU A 57 -4.93 -12.17 8.71
N ASP A 58 -6.21 -12.54 8.75
CA ASP A 58 -6.93 -13.12 7.62
C ASP A 58 -7.75 -12.01 6.94
N PHE A 59 -7.39 -11.67 5.70
CA PHE A 59 -8.07 -10.64 4.93
C PHE A 59 -8.85 -11.27 3.76
N PRO A 60 -10.19 -11.16 3.73
CA PRO A 60 -11.00 -11.69 2.65
C PRO A 60 -10.79 -10.88 1.37
N VAL A 61 -10.52 -11.56 0.26
CA VAL A 61 -10.32 -10.94 -1.05
C VAL A 61 -11.40 -11.42 -2.00
N SER A 62 -12.35 -10.55 -2.31
CA SER A 62 -13.43 -10.83 -3.25
C SER A 62 -12.91 -11.00 -4.67
N GLY A 63 -13.63 -11.78 -5.47
CA GLY A 63 -13.37 -11.98 -6.89
C GLY A 63 -12.77 -13.35 -7.23
N VAL A 64 -13.29 -13.87 -8.31
CA VAL A 64 -13.02 -15.24 -8.79
C VAL A 64 -11.95 -15.25 -9.89
N GLY A 65 -11.37 -16.41 -10.14
CA GLY A 65 -10.45 -16.64 -11.26
C GLY A 65 -9.23 -15.70 -11.25
N GLY A 66 -8.90 -15.16 -12.41
CA GLY A 66 -7.74 -14.29 -12.62
C GLY A 66 -7.88 -12.91 -11.95
N HIS A 67 -9.09 -12.39 -11.78
CA HIS A 67 -9.33 -11.12 -11.10
C HIS A 67 -8.98 -11.22 -9.61
N GLY A 68 -9.49 -12.23 -8.92
CA GLY A 68 -9.14 -12.46 -7.51
C GLY A 68 -7.64 -12.70 -7.31
N LYS A 69 -6.98 -13.44 -8.22
CA LYS A 69 -5.51 -13.62 -8.19
C LYS A 69 -4.77 -12.29 -8.31
N ALA A 70 -5.22 -11.40 -9.19
CA ALA A 70 -4.59 -10.10 -9.37
C ALA A 70 -4.71 -9.22 -8.12
N ARG A 71 -5.88 -9.21 -7.47
CA ARG A 71 -6.12 -8.50 -6.21
C ARG A 71 -5.26 -9.03 -5.08
N VAL A 72 -5.24 -10.34 -4.89
CA VAL A 72 -4.38 -10.98 -3.89
C VAL A 72 -2.92 -10.57 -4.06
N LYS A 73 -2.39 -10.61 -5.30
CA LYS A 73 -1.01 -10.19 -5.56
C LYS A 73 -0.76 -8.72 -5.25
N ALA A 74 -1.70 -7.85 -5.59
CA ALA A 74 -1.59 -6.42 -5.28
C ALA A 74 -1.53 -6.17 -3.77
N LEU A 75 -2.47 -6.77 -3.02
CA LEU A 75 -2.54 -6.61 -1.57
C LEU A 75 -1.36 -7.29 -0.84
N ALA A 76 -0.88 -8.43 -1.33
CA ALA A 76 0.32 -9.09 -0.82
C ALA A 76 1.58 -8.23 -1.01
N SER A 77 1.70 -7.52 -2.15
CA SER A 77 2.81 -6.57 -2.37
C SER A 77 2.78 -5.42 -1.36
N ILE A 78 1.59 -4.93 -1.02
CA ILE A 78 1.41 -3.88 0.00
C ILE A 78 1.77 -4.41 1.38
N ALA A 79 1.30 -5.59 1.76
CA ALA A 79 1.67 -6.22 3.04
C ALA A 79 3.19 -6.44 3.17
N SER A 80 3.85 -6.88 2.09
CA SER A 80 5.30 -7.02 2.05
C SER A 80 6.05 -5.70 2.28
N ALA A 81 5.48 -4.56 1.86
CA ALA A 81 6.08 -3.25 2.12
C ALA A 81 6.05 -2.85 3.61
N TYR A 82 5.21 -3.49 4.40
CA TYR A 82 5.18 -3.38 5.87
C TYR A 82 6.03 -4.44 6.59
N GLY A 83 6.84 -5.22 5.87
CA GLY A 83 7.66 -6.29 6.44
C GLY A 83 6.91 -7.58 6.74
N CYS A 84 5.68 -7.72 6.26
CA CYS A 84 4.86 -8.91 6.47
C CYS A 84 5.09 -9.97 5.39
N GLN A 85 4.90 -11.24 5.76
CA GLN A 85 4.82 -12.37 4.84
C GLN A 85 3.36 -12.72 4.56
N SER A 86 3.07 -13.31 3.40
CA SER A 86 1.69 -13.64 3.05
C SER A 86 1.53 -14.95 2.31
N ALA A 87 0.45 -15.65 2.65
CA ALA A 87 -0.04 -16.85 1.99
C ALA A 87 -1.48 -16.65 1.50
N VAL A 88 -1.93 -17.53 0.62
CA VAL A 88 -3.31 -17.49 0.09
C VAL A 88 -4.02 -18.78 0.42
N ARG A 89 -5.17 -18.67 1.08
CA ARG A 89 -6.11 -19.77 1.26
C ARG A 89 -7.24 -19.63 0.24
N GLY A 90 -7.62 -20.72 -0.38
CA GLY A 90 -8.66 -20.83 -1.38
C GLY A 90 -8.17 -21.50 -2.65
N ASN A 91 -9.08 -22.18 -3.36
CA ASN A 91 -8.72 -22.89 -4.58
C ASN A 91 -8.40 -21.90 -5.69
N THR A 92 -7.20 -22.03 -6.27
CA THR A 92 -6.75 -21.18 -7.39
C THR A 92 -7.52 -21.43 -8.70
N SER A 93 -8.24 -22.53 -8.78
CA SER A 93 -9.00 -22.95 -9.98
C SER A 93 -10.50 -22.74 -9.83
N ALA A 94 -11.03 -22.61 -8.62
CA ALA A 94 -12.46 -22.52 -8.37
C ALA A 94 -12.99 -21.07 -8.38
N ASN A 95 -14.28 -20.97 -8.57
CA ASN A 95 -15.10 -19.76 -8.48
C ASN A 95 -15.33 -19.34 -7.02
N THR A 96 -14.31 -19.44 -6.17
CA THR A 96 -14.40 -19.16 -4.74
C THR A 96 -13.60 -17.92 -4.36
N ASP A 97 -14.09 -17.21 -3.38
CA ASP A 97 -13.38 -16.13 -2.73
C ASP A 97 -12.09 -16.65 -2.10
N ARG A 98 -11.10 -15.79 -2.02
CA ARG A 98 -9.78 -16.07 -1.45
C ARG A 98 -9.60 -15.35 -0.15
N THR A 99 -8.81 -15.93 0.72
CA THR A 99 -8.34 -15.24 1.92
C THR A 99 -6.84 -15.00 1.76
N LEU A 100 -6.43 -13.75 1.84
CA LEU A 100 -5.03 -13.38 2.00
C LEU A 100 -4.69 -13.51 3.48
N ILE A 101 -3.79 -14.44 3.79
CA ILE A 101 -3.27 -14.65 5.14
C ILE A 101 -2.00 -13.85 5.24
N ILE A 102 -1.93 -12.93 6.19
CA ILE A 102 -0.79 -12.05 6.41
C ILE A 102 -0.20 -12.37 7.78
N VAL A 103 1.09 -12.60 7.86
CA VAL A 103 1.85 -12.80 9.09
C VAL A 103 2.79 -11.62 9.25
N GLY A 104 2.76 -11.00 10.41
CA GLY A 104 3.56 -9.82 10.70
C GLY A 104 3.52 -9.46 12.18
N THR A 105 4.24 -8.40 12.55
CA THR A 105 4.17 -7.82 13.89
C THR A 105 2.80 -7.19 14.13
N MET A 106 2.37 -7.05 15.37
CA MET A 106 1.08 -6.49 15.74
C MET A 106 0.89 -5.09 15.15
N THR A 107 1.89 -4.22 15.29
CA THR A 107 1.88 -2.85 14.77
C THR A 107 1.69 -2.80 13.25
N ALA A 108 2.40 -3.67 12.51
CA ALA A 108 2.26 -3.76 11.06
C ALA A 108 0.86 -4.26 10.65
N LEU A 109 0.33 -5.26 11.35
CA LEU A 109 -0.99 -5.80 11.06
C LEU A 109 -2.12 -4.83 11.40
N ASP A 110 -2.01 -4.04 12.46
CA ASP A 110 -2.98 -3.00 12.82
C ASP A 110 -3.02 -1.90 11.76
N SER A 111 -1.85 -1.50 11.25
CA SER A 111 -1.77 -0.59 10.10
C SER A 111 -2.47 -1.17 8.86
N LEU A 112 -2.22 -2.43 8.55
CA LEU A 112 -2.82 -3.11 7.40
C LEU A 112 -4.34 -3.34 7.56
N ARG A 113 -4.85 -3.61 8.76
CA ARG A 113 -6.29 -3.73 9.03
C ARG A 113 -7.06 -2.47 8.63
N VAL A 114 -6.44 -1.31 8.79
CA VAL A 114 -7.05 -0.02 8.45
C VAL A 114 -6.82 0.34 6.99
N LEU A 115 -5.64 0.09 6.47
CA LEU A 115 -5.22 0.53 5.14
C LEU A 115 -5.77 -0.35 4.00
N LEU A 116 -5.76 -1.68 4.16
CA LEU A 116 -6.13 -2.60 3.07
C LEU A 116 -7.56 -2.44 2.57
N PRO A 117 -8.58 -2.24 3.41
CA PRO A 117 -9.95 -2.01 2.92
C PRO A 117 -10.05 -0.77 2.02
N SER A 118 -9.50 0.36 2.46
CA SER A 118 -9.53 1.63 1.71
C SER A 118 -8.79 1.51 0.37
N ILE A 119 -7.56 0.99 0.37
CA ILE A 119 -6.80 0.77 -0.86
C ILE A 119 -7.52 -0.22 -1.79
N SER A 120 -8.12 -1.27 -1.25
CA SER A 120 -8.86 -2.25 -2.05
C SER A 120 -10.01 -1.61 -2.81
N MET A 121 -10.77 -0.72 -2.17
CA MET A 121 -11.85 0.03 -2.80
C MET A 121 -11.34 0.99 -3.89
N GLN A 122 -10.33 1.79 -3.58
CA GLN A 122 -9.73 2.73 -4.54
C GLN A 122 -9.18 2.01 -5.78
N MET A 123 -8.44 0.93 -5.56
CA MET A 123 -7.88 0.09 -6.62
C MET A 123 -8.96 -0.50 -7.53
N GLU A 124 -10.03 -1.03 -6.93
CA GLU A 124 -11.14 -1.63 -7.64
C GLU A 124 -11.92 -0.61 -8.47
N ALA A 125 -12.27 0.52 -7.89
CA ALA A 125 -12.98 1.59 -8.58
C ALA A 125 -12.17 2.10 -9.78
N SER A 126 -10.89 2.41 -9.56
CA SER A 126 -9.97 2.88 -10.60
C SER A 126 -9.77 1.85 -11.71
N ALA A 127 -9.60 0.56 -11.36
CA ALA A 127 -9.40 -0.50 -12.33
C ALA A 127 -10.62 -0.75 -13.20
N ARG A 128 -11.83 -0.72 -12.61
CA ARG A 128 -13.09 -0.89 -13.35
C ARG A 128 -13.35 0.27 -14.30
N TYR A 129 -13.13 1.49 -13.82
CA TYR A 129 -13.29 2.69 -14.64
C TYR A 129 -12.34 2.65 -15.84
N SER A 130 -11.02 2.54 -15.60
CA SER A 130 -10.02 2.51 -16.66
C SER A 130 -10.21 1.34 -17.66
N ALA A 131 -10.63 0.18 -17.19
CA ALA A 131 -10.89 -0.94 -18.08
C ALA A 131 -12.15 -0.74 -18.98
N ARG A 132 -13.16 -0.02 -18.49
CA ARG A 132 -14.33 0.37 -19.30
C ARG A 132 -13.96 1.39 -20.37
N GLU A 133 -13.23 2.41 -19.97
CA GLU A 133 -12.74 3.47 -20.86
C GLU A 133 -11.85 2.90 -21.97
N HIS A 134 -10.91 2.01 -21.63
CA HIS A 134 -10.07 1.32 -22.59
C HIS A 134 -10.88 0.55 -23.65
N VAL A 135 -11.90 -0.19 -23.22
CA VAL A 135 -12.76 -0.95 -24.16
C VAL A 135 -13.67 -0.04 -24.98
N ALA A 136 -14.14 1.09 -24.43
CA ALA A 136 -14.88 2.09 -25.18
C ALA A 136 -14.05 2.64 -26.35
N ASN A 137 -12.81 3.07 -26.07
CA ASN A 137 -11.89 3.54 -27.09
C ASN A 137 -11.57 2.49 -28.16
N LEU A 138 -11.45 1.21 -27.79
CA LEU A 138 -11.25 0.13 -28.76
C LEU A 138 -12.45 -0.07 -29.68
N ARG A 139 -13.68 0.11 -29.19
CA ARG A 139 -14.90 0.01 -30.01
C ARG A 139 -14.98 1.11 -31.05
N GLU A 140 -14.54 2.31 -30.72
CA GLU A 140 -14.52 3.44 -31.64
C GLU A 140 -13.47 3.29 -32.75
N LEU A 141 -12.34 2.69 -32.41
CA LEU A 141 -11.19 2.57 -33.31
C LEU A 141 -11.25 1.36 -34.25
N ARG A 142 -11.90 0.27 -33.84
CA ARG A 142 -11.93 -1.01 -34.57
C ARG A 142 -13.21 -1.81 -34.30
N ASN A 143 -13.65 -2.52 -35.30
CA ASN A 143 -14.82 -3.40 -35.20
C ASN A 143 -14.45 -4.76 -34.56
N TYR A 144 -14.21 -4.74 -33.24
CA TYR A 144 -13.95 -5.94 -32.45
C TYR A 144 -15.26 -6.64 -32.06
N ASP A 145 -15.26 -7.98 -32.09
CA ASP A 145 -16.35 -8.76 -31.54
C ASP A 145 -16.44 -8.68 -30.01
N ARG A 146 -17.62 -9.00 -29.47
CA ARG A 146 -17.92 -8.90 -28.03
C ARG A 146 -16.97 -9.77 -27.18
N SER A 147 -16.57 -10.95 -27.67
CA SER A 147 -15.71 -11.88 -26.92
C SER A 147 -14.28 -11.37 -26.80
N THR A 148 -13.75 -10.79 -27.86
CA THR A 148 -12.44 -10.14 -27.91
C THR A 148 -12.39 -8.95 -26.94
N LEU A 149 -13.42 -8.08 -26.95
CA LEU A 149 -13.51 -6.95 -26.03
C LEU A 149 -13.60 -7.39 -24.55
N ALA A 150 -14.32 -8.47 -24.25
CA ALA A 150 -14.40 -9.03 -22.91
C ALA A 150 -13.03 -9.57 -22.43
N THR A 151 -12.31 -10.23 -23.32
CA THR A 151 -10.95 -10.75 -23.04
C THR A 151 -9.97 -9.61 -22.81
N GLU A 152 -9.99 -8.58 -23.67
CA GLU A 152 -9.15 -7.39 -23.52
C GLU A 152 -9.43 -6.64 -22.20
N ARG A 153 -10.71 -6.42 -21.90
CA ARG A 153 -11.11 -5.83 -20.62
C ARG A 153 -10.55 -6.59 -19.42
N SER A 154 -10.65 -7.93 -19.46
CA SER A 154 -10.16 -8.78 -18.37
C SER A 154 -8.63 -8.73 -18.24
N ARG A 155 -7.89 -8.73 -19.37
CA ARG A 155 -6.42 -8.62 -19.39
C ARG A 155 -5.96 -7.26 -18.89
N TYR A 156 -6.59 -6.19 -19.37
CA TYR A 156 -6.32 -4.81 -18.93
C TYR A 156 -6.51 -4.66 -17.43
N TYR A 157 -7.68 -5.05 -16.92
CA TYR A 157 -8.02 -4.99 -15.51
C TYR A 157 -6.98 -5.72 -14.63
N ARG A 158 -6.64 -6.97 -14.97
CA ARG A 158 -5.68 -7.75 -14.17
C ARG A 158 -4.28 -7.12 -14.14
N SER A 159 -3.83 -6.58 -15.25
CA SER A 159 -2.55 -5.89 -15.33
C SER A 159 -2.56 -4.58 -14.56
N PHE A 160 -3.66 -3.82 -14.65
CA PHE A 160 -3.88 -2.60 -13.89
C PHE A 160 -3.79 -2.84 -12.38
N VAL A 161 -4.59 -3.77 -11.86
CA VAL A 161 -4.66 -4.08 -10.43
C VAL A 161 -3.29 -4.46 -9.87
N ARG A 162 -2.54 -5.32 -10.57
CA ARG A 162 -1.19 -5.71 -10.13
C ARG A 162 -0.21 -4.55 -10.10
N ALA A 163 -0.22 -3.74 -11.16
CA ALA A 163 0.66 -2.58 -11.26
C ALA A 163 0.33 -1.51 -10.21
N TYR A 164 -0.96 -1.32 -9.93
CA TYR A 164 -1.43 -0.44 -8.86
C TYR A 164 -0.88 -0.86 -7.50
N GLY A 165 -1.08 -2.13 -7.12
CA GLY A 165 -0.58 -2.64 -5.83
C GLY A 165 0.94 -2.59 -5.72
N TYR A 166 1.66 -2.87 -6.82
CA TYR A 166 3.12 -2.74 -6.87
C TYR A 166 3.57 -1.30 -6.63
N ALA A 167 2.96 -0.33 -7.34
CA ALA A 167 3.29 1.09 -7.21
C ALA A 167 2.98 1.65 -5.82
N VAL A 168 1.87 1.21 -5.20
CA VAL A 168 1.55 1.54 -3.80
C VAL A 168 2.62 0.98 -2.86
N ALA A 169 3.00 -0.27 -3.01
CA ALA A 169 4.03 -0.91 -2.19
C ALA A 169 5.40 -0.23 -2.33
N GLU A 170 5.76 0.18 -3.53
CA GLU A 170 6.99 0.92 -3.81
C GLU A 170 7.01 2.28 -3.07
N ARG A 171 5.93 3.04 -3.15
CA ARG A 171 5.79 4.30 -2.41
C ARG A 171 5.89 4.13 -0.90
N ILE A 172 5.28 3.08 -0.34
CA ILE A 172 5.38 2.78 1.09
C ILE A 172 6.85 2.51 1.47
N ARG A 173 7.59 1.75 0.67
CA ARG A 173 9.01 1.48 0.90
C ARG A 173 9.85 2.75 0.81
N GLU A 174 9.65 3.57 -0.22
CA GLU A 174 10.32 4.87 -0.40
C GLU A 174 10.07 5.80 0.78
N PHE A 175 8.84 5.86 1.26
CA PHE A 175 8.48 6.68 2.41
C PHE A 175 9.15 6.18 3.69
N ARG A 176 9.13 4.87 3.93
CA ARG A 176 9.82 4.26 5.09
C ARG A 176 11.33 4.47 5.03
N ALA A 177 11.93 4.42 3.85
CA ALA A 177 13.35 4.71 3.67
C ALA A 177 13.67 6.17 4.03
N ARG A 178 12.89 7.13 3.51
CA ARG A 178 13.08 8.56 3.83
C ARG A 178 12.97 8.86 5.33
N LEU A 179 11.97 8.31 6.01
CA LEU A 179 11.83 8.51 7.46
C LEU A 179 12.98 7.93 8.29
N ARG A 180 13.73 6.97 7.74
CA ARG A 180 14.94 6.45 8.38
C ARG A 180 16.15 7.36 8.17
N GLU A 181 16.16 8.11 7.06
CA GLU A 181 17.25 9.01 6.69
C GLU A 181 17.07 10.42 7.28
N GLU A 182 15.85 10.85 7.59
CA GLU A 182 15.55 12.13 8.21
C GLU A 182 15.86 12.03 9.73
N PRO A 183 16.94 12.67 10.24
CA PRO A 183 17.08 12.87 11.68
C PRO A 183 15.90 13.71 12.14
N GLU A 184 15.36 13.43 13.34
CA GLU A 184 14.29 14.25 13.92
C GLU A 184 14.79 15.70 14.05
N SER A 185 14.47 16.52 13.07
CA SER A 185 14.55 17.97 13.19
C SER A 185 13.42 18.36 14.12
N GLY A 186 13.73 18.36 15.42
CA GLY A 186 12.81 18.78 16.45
C GLY A 186 12.32 20.19 16.16
N GLU A 187 11.05 20.29 15.83
CA GLU A 187 10.30 21.54 15.85
C GLU A 187 10.00 21.88 17.31
N ASN A 188 11.03 22.30 18.02
CA ASN A 188 10.95 23.13 19.22
C ASN A 188 12.30 23.79 19.40
N GLY A 189 12.36 25.09 19.05
CA GLY A 189 13.49 25.93 19.43
C GLY A 189 13.63 26.00 20.94
N GLU A 190 14.80 25.65 21.39
CA GLU A 190 15.52 26.45 22.38
C GLU A 190 16.90 25.83 22.63
N THR A 191 17.87 26.66 22.51
CA THR A 191 19.30 26.58 22.83
C THR A 191 19.69 25.58 23.91
N GLY A 192 20.69 24.69 23.60
CA GLY A 192 21.37 23.86 24.57
C GLY A 192 22.43 22.95 23.98
N ASP A 193 23.64 23.44 23.93
CA ASP A 193 24.96 22.80 23.91
C ASP A 193 25.02 21.27 24.04
N GLY A 194 25.61 20.60 23.02
CA GLY A 194 26.51 19.45 23.22
C GLY A 194 25.87 18.09 23.48
N SER A 195 25.35 17.39 22.44
CA SER A 195 25.43 15.91 22.40
C SER A 195 25.20 15.32 20.98
N ASN A 196 26.22 15.39 20.18
CA ASN A 196 26.19 14.88 18.78
C ASN A 196 26.40 13.34 18.69
N GLY A 197 26.30 12.61 19.82
CA GLY A 197 26.57 11.16 19.87
C GLY A 197 25.36 10.25 20.03
N THR A 198 24.23 10.75 20.57
CA THR A 198 23.11 9.90 21.00
C THR A 198 22.06 9.69 19.91
N GLU A 199 21.88 10.66 19.03
CA GLU A 199 20.85 10.60 17.95
C GLU A 199 21.18 9.55 16.88
N GLY A 200 22.44 9.43 16.50
CA GLY A 200 22.89 8.40 15.54
C GLY A 200 22.81 6.96 16.08
N GLN A 201 22.81 6.78 17.39
CA GLN A 201 22.68 5.47 18.04
C GLN A 201 21.20 5.03 18.12
N SER A 202 20.28 5.97 18.37
CA SER A 202 18.83 5.68 18.44
C SER A 202 18.29 5.20 17.10
N SER A 203 18.61 5.88 16.01
CA SER A 203 18.18 5.51 14.67
C SER A 203 18.74 4.15 14.20
N ARG A 204 20.01 3.85 14.53
CA ARG A 204 20.62 2.53 14.26
C ARG A 204 19.98 1.41 15.09
N GLY A 205 19.63 1.69 16.33
CA GLY A 205 18.93 0.74 17.20
C GLY A 205 17.54 0.39 16.64
N ALA A 206 16.77 1.38 16.20
CA ALA A 206 15.47 1.15 15.59
C ALA A 206 15.55 0.34 14.27
N GLU A 207 16.57 0.60 13.45
CA GLU A 207 16.79 -0.15 12.23
C GLU A 207 17.10 -1.63 12.51
N LEU A 208 17.93 -1.90 13.50
CA LEU A 208 18.25 -3.26 13.94
C LEU A 208 16.99 -4.00 14.41
N VAL A 209 16.19 -3.37 15.28
CA VAL A 209 14.92 -3.94 15.77
C VAL A 209 13.94 -4.23 14.63
N LEU A 210 13.80 -3.30 13.69
CA LEU A 210 12.91 -3.51 12.51
C LEU A 210 13.41 -4.62 11.60
N ARG A 211 14.71 -4.84 11.50
CA ARG A 211 15.31 -5.92 10.73
C ARG A 211 15.10 -7.27 11.42
N GLU A 212 15.35 -7.33 12.72
CA GLU A 212 15.07 -8.51 13.53
C GLU A 212 13.59 -8.89 13.51
N ASP A 213 12.68 -7.90 13.52
CA ASP A 213 11.25 -8.11 13.37
C ASP A 213 10.92 -8.81 12.02
N VAL A 214 11.55 -8.40 10.92
CA VAL A 214 11.35 -9.03 9.60
C VAL A 214 11.86 -10.48 9.60
N ASP A 215 13.01 -10.74 10.19
CA ASP A 215 13.59 -12.10 10.28
C ASP A 215 12.68 -13.01 11.10
N ARG A 216 12.18 -12.55 12.25
CA ARG A 216 11.23 -13.30 13.08
C ARG A 216 9.89 -13.53 12.39
N VAL A 217 9.40 -12.57 11.62
CA VAL A 217 8.19 -12.74 10.80
C VAL A 217 8.41 -13.82 9.75
N TYR A 218 9.59 -13.88 9.15
CA TYR A 218 9.93 -14.91 8.18
C TYR A 218 9.98 -16.29 8.83
N GLU A 219 10.69 -16.44 9.94
CA GLU A 219 10.78 -17.71 10.71
C GLU A 219 9.40 -18.20 11.15
N GLU A 220 8.57 -17.32 11.71
CA GLU A 220 7.23 -17.66 12.13
C GLU A 220 6.33 -18.05 10.95
N PHE A 221 6.50 -17.39 9.79
CA PHE A 221 5.79 -17.74 8.57
C PHE A 221 6.17 -19.14 8.06
N GLU A 222 7.46 -19.46 7.99
CA GLU A 222 7.97 -20.80 7.63
C GLU A 222 7.46 -21.89 8.59
N ARG A 223 7.46 -21.59 9.90
CA ARG A 223 6.94 -22.50 10.92
C ARG A 223 5.45 -22.79 10.75
N ARG A 224 4.65 -21.75 10.40
CA ARG A 224 3.19 -21.90 10.20
C ARG A 224 2.84 -22.56 8.87
N PHE A 225 3.66 -22.40 7.86
CA PHE A 225 3.37 -22.87 6.49
C PHE A 225 4.51 -23.70 5.87
N PRO A 226 4.94 -24.80 6.51
CA PRO A 226 6.11 -25.56 6.06
C PRO A 226 5.92 -26.25 4.69
N LYS A 227 4.69 -26.38 4.22
CA LYS A 227 4.35 -27.05 2.93
C LYS A 227 3.76 -26.08 1.91
N LEU A 228 4.07 -24.78 2.02
CA LEU A 228 3.55 -23.78 1.10
C LEU A 228 4.10 -23.98 -0.31
N ARG A 229 3.20 -24.03 -1.28
CA ARG A 229 3.61 -24.09 -2.70
C ARG A 229 3.77 -22.67 -3.25
N PRO A 230 4.90 -22.34 -3.90
CA PRO A 230 5.06 -21.04 -4.53
C PRO A 230 4.01 -20.82 -5.61
N THR A 231 3.47 -19.61 -5.66
CA THR A 231 2.54 -19.22 -6.72
C THR A 231 3.29 -19.05 -8.03
N ARG A 232 2.81 -19.70 -9.10
CA ARG A 232 3.41 -19.56 -10.43
C ARG A 232 3.35 -18.08 -10.88
N PRO A 233 4.44 -17.55 -11.46
CA PRO A 233 4.42 -16.23 -12.05
C PRO A 233 3.41 -16.20 -13.21
N GLU A 234 2.56 -15.22 -13.22
CA GLU A 234 1.56 -15.06 -14.27
C GLU A 234 2.14 -14.20 -15.39
N ARG A 235 2.21 -14.76 -16.60
CA ARG A 235 2.85 -14.14 -17.77
C ARG A 235 1.99 -13.12 -18.51
N THR A 236 0.74 -12.93 -18.11
CA THR A 236 -0.19 -12.09 -18.88
C THR A 236 -0.02 -10.63 -18.51
N HIS A 237 0.67 -9.87 -19.34
CA HIS A 237 0.79 -8.42 -19.18
C HIS A 237 0.06 -7.71 -20.32
N HIS A 238 -0.90 -6.88 -19.95
CA HIS A 238 -1.46 -5.88 -20.85
C HIS A 238 -0.71 -4.57 -20.62
N ARG A 239 0.14 -4.16 -21.57
CA ARG A 239 1.06 -3.03 -21.42
C ARG A 239 0.36 -1.72 -21.01
N ALA A 240 -0.73 -1.37 -21.69
CA ALA A 240 -1.48 -0.15 -21.36
C ALA A 240 -2.13 -0.25 -19.97
N GLY A 241 -2.72 -1.40 -19.62
CA GLY A 241 -3.30 -1.61 -18.28
C GLY A 241 -2.25 -1.55 -17.18
N TYR A 242 -1.06 -2.12 -17.41
CA TYR A 242 0.05 -2.02 -16.46
C TYR A 242 0.48 -0.57 -16.24
N ARG A 243 0.72 0.18 -17.34
CA ARG A 243 1.13 1.60 -17.26
C ARG A 243 0.08 2.44 -16.52
N ALA A 244 -1.19 2.30 -16.89
CA ALA A 244 -2.28 3.03 -16.25
C ALA A 244 -2.40 2.69 -14.75
N GLY A 245 -2.30 1.41 -14.39
CA GLY A 245 -2.34 0.94 -13.01
C GLY A 245 -1.16 1.45 -12.19
N TYR A 246 0.05 1.44 -12.75
CA TYR A 246 1.23 1.97 -12.08
C TYR A 246 1.10 3.47 -11.81
N VAL A 247 0.72 4.27 -12.82
CA VAL A 247 0.51 5.72 -12.66
C VAL A 247 -0.56 6.02 -11.60
N ARG A 248 -1.68 5.28 -11.63
CA ARG A 248 -2.74 5.45 -10.61
C ARG A 248 -2.28 4.99 -9.23
N GLY A 249 -1.52 3.91 -9.12
CA GLY A 249 -0.95 3.44 -7.85
C GLY A 249 0.07 4.42 -7.27
N ARG A 250 0.90 5.06 -8.12
CA ARG A 250 1.79 6.16 -7.69
C ARG A 250 1.01 7.37 -7.18
N ARG A 251 -0.20 7.57 -7.63
CA ARG A 251 -1.14 8.62 -7.17
C ARG A 251 -2.18 8.09 -6.18
N ALA A 252 -2.07 6.82 -5.77
CA ALA A 252 -2.99 6.26 -4.78
C ALA A 252 -2.88 7.04 -3.46
N ARG A 253 -3.97 7.16 -2.78
CA ARG A 253 -4.06 7.87 -1.50
C ARG A 253 -3.53 6.95 -0.40
N ILE A 254 -2.23 6.99 -0.16
CA ILE A 254 -1.54 6.18 0.87
C ILE A 254 -0.76 7.01 1.87
N GLY A 255 -0.81 8.32 1.70
CA GLY A 255 -0.29 9.24 2.69
C GLY A 255 1.17 9.62 2.66
N THR A 256 1.83 9.52 1.54
CA THR A 256 3.25 9.89 1.42
C THR A 256 3.47 11.19 0.63
N GLU A 257 2.44 11.98 0.40
CA GLU A 257 2.57 13.21 -0.38
C GLU A 257 2.74 14.42 0.53
N THR A 258 3.95 14.94 0.60
CA THR A 258 4.19 16.34 0.95
C THR A 258 3.42 17.18 -0.06
N ALA A 259 2.54 18.05 0.42
CA ALA A 259 1.89 19.06 -0.41
C ALA A 259 2.97 19.98 -0.97
N VAL A 260 3.51 19.66 -2.15
CA VAL A 260 4.23 20.64 -2.95
C VAL A 260 3.15 21.54 -3.54
N GLY A 261 3.01 22.72 -2.96
CA GLY A 261 2.18 23.79 -3.50
C GLY A 261 2.59 24.10 -4.93
N GLY A 262 1.73 23.78 -5.84
CA GLY A 262 1.76 24.20 -7.24
C GLY A 262 0.42 24.80 -7.55
N ASN A 263 0.26 26.08 -7.19
CA ASN A 263 -0.85 26.91 -7.60
C ASN A 263 -0.60 27.31 -9.07
N GLU A 264 -0.97 26.46 -10.01
CA GLU A 264 -1.16 26.89 -11.39
C GLU A 264 -2.62 27.35 -11.55
N THR A 265 -2.85 28.60 -11.21
CA THR A 265 -4.00 29.35 -11.70
C THR A 265 -3.89 29.41 -13.22
N ALA A 266 -4.66 28.61 -13.92
CA ALA A 266 -4.93 28.81 -15.33
C ALA A 266 -5.75 30.12 -15.43
N SER A 267 -5.09 31.20 -15.78
CA SER A 267 -5.75 32.44 -16.20
C SER A 267 -6.43 32.18 -17.55
N LEU A 268 -7.75 32.10 -17.53
CA LEU A 268 -8.55 32.25 -18.72
C LEU A 268 -8.39 33.71 -19.15
N SER A 269 -7.61 33.93 -20.21
CA SER A 269 -7.63 35.18 -20.93
C SER A 269 -8.92 35.25 -21.74
N GLU A 270 -9.87 36.07 -21.30
CA GLU A 270 -10.90 36.63 -22.17
C GLU A 270 -10.18 37.50 -23.24
N GLY A 271 -10.45 37.18 -24.48
CA GLY A 271 -10.02 37.92 -25.67
C GLY A 271 -11.23 38.15 -26.55
N GLU A 272 -11.47 39.39 -26.79
CA GLU A 272 -12.49 40.06 -27.62
C GLU A 272 -12.89 39.33 -28.94
#